data_6bea72321c2a23953a41748ab550a05d
#
_entry.id   6bea72321c2a23953a41748ab550a05d
#
_cell.length_a   1.000
_cell.length_b   1.000
_cell.length_c   1.000
_cell.angle_alpha   90.00
_cell.angle_beta   90.00
_cell.angle_gamma   90.00
#
_symmetry.space_group_name_H-M   'P 1'
#
loop_
_entity.id
_entity.type
_entity.pdbx_description
1 polymer ?
#
loop_
_entity_poly.entity_id
_entity_poly.type
_entity_poly.pdbx_seq_one_letter_code
_entity_poly.pdbx_strand_id
1 'polypeptide(L)'
;MLEVGRVVTVYGRSLLRFAAFEDKVHTLLKPGAYVKVECGGSWAYAMIVSFNLLDELYRKGRIVEELEGYTDLRPARNELIAMLLGVDTGDGIRRGVPELPRPGQKVFLVERDDLSRIAGSGDLEIGRLSFDGSVPFTLSLNMLCSRHFAVLAMTGAGKSNTVAVILSSLLENYSYPRIIVIDTHNEYVPLAARFKTARVSSPAGRTARLVETRYGIAPTPLEVPLWTLGLEEIAGLLKLDPSRATKQLLYLRNALQEVRRRRYSAAGADDVVYFEAEELKEAVESQARPGRYTDRSLDDLILKIDSLLENADVKYVTKPVASSKLYESLDLREPQRSVETYVKVYEQLLQPGLTIVALGGLPSDAQASTAATILKSLWRLITASVLAGNPQPTLLIVEEAHNYAPQGRWGPARDILERIAKEGRKFGIGIGVVSQRPRELSQTLLAQCGTLIALRTANPRDQEYILSSMEDVVSEMVEGLSGLTTGEALISGSAAPIPAIAKVHDFQAKSGITLGGKDIDWRGEWSRQPRAVNLTPYLIGEISEEISEKEKEESTIEKYFM
;
A
#
# COMPACT_ATOMS: atom_id res chain seq x y z
N MET A 1 -5.40 6.67 -41.37
CA MET A 1 -6.46 6.77 -40.33
C MET A 1 -7.66 5.91 -40.75
N LEU A 2 -8.03 4.93 -39.92
CA LEU A 2 -9.15 4.01 -40.19
C LEU A 2 -10.44 4.56 -39.56
N GLU A 3 -11.42 4.93 -40.36
CA GLU A 3 -12.77 5.33 -39.89
C GLU A 3 -13.49 4.10 -39.35
N VAL A 4 -14.02 4.17 -38.12
CA VAL A 4 -14.69 3.05 -37.44
C VAL A 4 -16.16 3.34 -37.13
N GLY A 5 -16.62 4.58 -37.30
CA GLY A 5 -18.00 4.95 -37.04
C GLY A 5 -18.25 6.46 -37.09
N ARG A 6 -19.43 6.84 -36.62
CA ARG A 6 -19.85 8.25 -36.57
C ARG A 6 -20.49 8.61 -35.24
N VAL A 7 -20.21 9.81 -34.75
CA VAL A 7 -20.81 10.37 -33.53
C VAL A 7 -22.32 10.42 -33.65
N VAL A 8 -23.02 9.86 -32.69
CA VAL A 8 -24.48 9.95 -32.56
C VAL A 8 -24.86 11.06 -31.59
N THR A 9 -24.25 11.05 -30.40
CA THR A 9 -24.50 12.07 -29.37
C THR A 9 -23.36 12.17 -28.39
N VAL A 10 -23.29 13.28 -27.65
CA VAL A 10 -22.36 13.49 -26.53
C VAL A 10 -23.19 13.78 -25.30
N TYR A 11 -22.89 13.11 -24.19
CA TYR A 11 -23.53 13.30 -22.90
C TYR A 11 -22.60 14.05 -21.94
N GLY A 12 -23.06 15.16 -21.43
CA GLY A 12 -22.23 16.03 -20.59
C GLY A 12 -20.96 16.47 -21.30
N ARG A 13 -19.82 16.35 -20.62
CA ARG A 13 -18.49 16.69 -21.15
C ARG A 13 -17.57 15.49 -21.30
N SER A 14 -18.04 14.32 -20.95
CA SER A 14 -17.16 13.15 -20.79
C SER A 14 -17.57 11.91 -21.60
N LEU A 15 -18.82 11.76 -22.01
CA LEU A 15 -19.26 10.57 -22.71
C LEU A 15 -19.65 10.86 -24.16
N LEU A 16 -19.10 10.07 -25.06
CA LEU A 16 -19.36 10.08 -26.49
C LEU A 16 -20.07 8.78 -26.88
N ARG A 17 -21.25 8.87 -27.48
CA ARG A 17 -21.90 7.73 -28.15
C ARG A 17 -21.68 7.82 -29.65
N PHE A 18 -21.24 6.73 -30.26
CA PHE A 18 -21.06 6.65 -31.70
C PHE A 18 -21.63 5.35 -32.27
N ALA A 19 -22.12 5.40 -33.50
CA ALA A 19 -22.53 4.24 -34.27
C ALA A 19 -21.29 3.68 -34.98
N ALA A 20 -20.94 2.44 -34.67
CA ALA A 20 -19.79 1.78 -35.27
C ALA A 20 -20.18 0.94 -36.47
N PHE A 21 -19.27 0.83 -37.44
CA PHE A 21 -19.47 -0.05 -38.61
C PHE A 21 -19.39 -1.51 -38.19
N GLU A 22 -20.30 -2.35 -38.72
CA GLU A 22 -20.47 -3.74 -38.28
C GLU A 22 -19.18 -4.57 -38.43
N ASP A 23 -18.51 -4.44 -39.57
CA ASP A 23 -17.25 -5.14 -39.87
C ASP A 23 -16.09 -4.75 -38.92
N LYS A 24 -16.17 -3.61 -38.24
CA LYS A 24 -15.15 -3.12 -37.35
C LYS A 24 -15.40 -3.51 -35.89
N VAL A 25 -16.68 -3.65 -35.49
CA VAL A 25 -17.06 -3.94 -34.10
C VAL A 25 -16.47 -5.25 -33.61
N HIS A 26 -16.55 -6.29 -34.39
CA HIS A 26 -16.13 -7.64 -34.00
C HIS A 26 -14.62 -7.89 -34.14
N THR A 27 -13.93 -7.09 -34.96
CA THR A 27 -12.52 -7.32 -35.30
C THR A 27 -11.56 -6.36 -34.60
N LEU A 28 -11.92 -5.10 -34.44
CA LEU A 28 -11.03 -4.04 -34.03
C LEU A 28 -11.43 -3.32 -32.74
N LEU A 29 -12.73 -3.23 -32.47
CA LEU A 29 -13.23 -2.50 -31.31
C LEU A 29 -13.46 -3.47 -30.15
N LYS A 30 -12.82 -3.21 -29.02
CA LYS A 30 -12.92 -3.98 -27.77
C LYS A 30 -13.08 -3.03 -26.59
N PRO A 31 -13.62 -3.48 -25.44
CA PRO A 31 -13.57 -2.68 -24.23
C PRO A 31 -12.12 -2.26 -23.92
N GLY A 32 -11.91 -0.97 -23.60
CA GLY A 32 -10.58 -0.40 -23.41
C GLY A 32 -9.85 0.01 -24.69
N ALA A 33 -10.44 -0.20 -25.90
CA ALA A 33 -9.89 0.33 -27.14
C ALA A 33 -10.01 1.85 -27.20
N TYR A 34 -9.06 2.50 -27.87
CA TYR A 34 -9.04 3.95 -28.00
C TYR A 34 -9.49 4.37 -29.40
N VAL A 35 -10.24 5.46 -29.45
CA VAL A 35 -10.67 6.12 -30.67
C VAL A 35 -10.35 7.60 -30.60
N LYS A 36 -10.30 8.28 -31.75
CA LYS A 36 -10.10 9.72 -31.84
C LYS A 36 -11.14 10.39 -32.73
N VAL A 37 -11.51 11.60 -32.38
CA VAL A 37 -12.46 12.46 -33.11
C VAL A 37 -11.85 13.83 -33.24
N GLU A 38 -12.00 14.46 -34.39
CA GLU A 38 -11.52 15.82 -34.60
C GLU A 38 -12.43 16.83 -33.86
N CYS A 39 -11.84 17.69 -33.04
CA CYS A 39 -12.55 18.72 -32.27
C CYS A 39 -11.74 20.02 -32.27
N GLY A 40 -12.31 21.10 -32.82
CA GLY A 40 -11.65 22.41 -32.78
C GLY A 40 -10.27 22.47 -33.43
N GLY A 41 -10.03 21.66 -34.48
CA GLY A 41 -8.72 21.58 -35.15
C GLY A 41 -7.67 20.71 -34.45
N SER A 42 -8.03 20.02 -33.38
CA SER A 42 -7.19 19.07 -32.65
C SER A 42 -7.88 17.71 -32.53
N TRP A 43 -7.12 16.67 -32.20
CA TRP A 43 -7.67 15.33 -31.95
C TRP A 43 -8.09 15.18 -30.49
N ALA A 44 -9.38 14.83 -30.26
CA ALA A 44 -9.85 14.39 -28.95
C ALA A 44 -9.76 12.86 -28.89
N TYR A 45 -9.14 12.33 -27.84
CA TYR A 45 -9.03 10.91 -27.57
C TYR A 45 -10.15 10.43 -26.65
N ALA A 46 -10.68 9.27 -26.95
CA ALA A 46 -11.70 8.61 -26.11
C ALA A 46 -11.41 7.12 -25.99
N MET A 47 -11.75 6.53 -24.84
CA MET A 47 -11.65 5.09 -24.59
C MET A 47 -13.04 4.47 -24.58
N ILE A 48 -13.23 3.36 -25.30
CA ILE A 48 -14.49 2.63 -25.34
C ILE A 48 -14.72 1.95 -24.00
N VAL A 49 -15.83 2.29 -23.35
CA VAL A 49 -16.18 1.82 -21.99
C VAL A 49 -17.39 0.88 -21.99
N SER A 50 -18.27 0.98 -22.99
CA SER A 50 -19.47 0.13 -23.07
C SER A 50 -19.90 -0.13 -24.51
N PHE A 51 -20.56 -1.27 -24.70
CA PHE A 51 -21.10 -1.76 -25.97
C PHE A 51 -22.60 -1.97 -25.84
N ASN A 52 -23.35 -1.41 -26.74
CA ASN A 52 -24.77 -1.68 -26.89
C ASN A 52 -25.03 -2.27 -28.30
N LEU A 53 -24.86 -3.57 -28.39
CA LEU A 53 -25.05 -4.31 -29.66
C LEU A 53 -26.48 -4.83 -29.69
N LEU A 54 -27.31 -4.25 -30.55
CA LEU A 54 -28.72 -4.61 -30.70
C LEU A 54 -29.01 -5.07 -32.10
N ASP A 55 -29.53 -6.28 -32.21
CA ASP A 55 -30.21 -6.73 -33.43
C ASP A 55 -31.71 -6.39 -33.28
N GLU A 56 -32.19 -5.43 -34.07
CA GLU A 56 -33.58 -4.97 -33.97
C GLU A 56 -34.60 -6.06 -34.38
N LEU A 57 -34.21 -7.06 -35.14
CA LEU A 57 -35.08 -8.17 -35.53
C LEU A 57 -35.32 -9.13 -34.37
N TYR A 58 -34.27 -9.47 -33.61
CA TYR A 58 -34.41 -10.23 -32.35
C TYR A 58 -35.27 -9.52 -31.32
N ARG A 59 -35.12 -8.20 -31.20
CA ARG A 59 -35.92 -7.39 -30.28
C ARG A 59 -37.43 -7.42 -30.59
N LYS A 60 -37.81 -7.60 -31.88
CA LYS A 60 -39.20 -7.68 -32.30
C LYS A 60 -39.79 -9.09 -32.23
N GLY A 61 -39.07 -10.05 -31.61
CA GLY A 61 -39.57 -11.41 -31.38
C GLY A 61 -39.76 -12.27 -32.63
N ARG A 62 -39.10 -11.94 -33.73
CA ARG A 62 -39.08 -12.78 -34.91
C ARG A 62 -38.08 -13.92 -34.72
N ILE A 63 -38.53 -15.14 -34.93
CA ILE A 63 -37.79 -16.37 -34.66
C ILE A 63 -36.65 -16.54 -35.68
N VAL A 64 -35.49 -17.05 -35.20
CA VAL A 64 -34.23 -17.22 -35.94
C VAL A 64 -34.38 -18.01 -37.25
N GLU A 65 -35.24 -18.99 -37.24
CA GLU A 65 -35.47 -19.90 -38.39
C GLU A 65 -35.97 -19.21 -39.68
N GLU A 66 -36.64 -18.05 -39.55
CA GLU A 66 -37.09 -17.27 -40.73
C GLU A 66 -36.01 -16.36 -41.31
N LEU A 67 -34.84 -16.23 -40.65
CA LEU A 67 -33.83 -15.22 -40.95
C LEU A 67 -32.53 -15.76 -41.56
N GLU A 68 -32.34 -17.06 -41.63
CA GLU A 68 -31.11 -17.69 -42.18
C GLU A 68 -30.78 -17.31 -43.63
N GLY A 69 -31.75 -16.77 -44.38
CA GLY A 69 -31.53 -16.30 -45.75
C GLY A 69 -31.26 -14.81 -45.93
N TYR A 70 -31.28 -13.99 -44.86
CA TYR A 70 -31.23 -12.52 -44.93
C TYR A 70 -30.08 -11.90 -44.14
N THR A 71 -28.93 -12.55 -44.05
CA THR A 71 -27.76 -12.10 -43.26
C THR A 71 -27.25 -10.72 -43.66
N ASP A 72 -27.35 -10.33 -44.92
CA ASP A 72 -26.82 -9.07 -45.46
C ASP A 72 -27.73 -7.84 -45.24
N LEU A 73 -28.97 -8.04 -44.77
CA LEU A 73 -29.97 -6.97 -44.59
C LEU A 73 -30.36 -6.72 -43.11
N ARG A 74 -29.65 -7.30 -42.14
CA ARG A 74 -29.95 -7.11 -40.71
C ARG A 74 -29.60 -5.69 -40.28
N PRO A 75 -30.55 -4.87 -39.81
CA PRO A 75 -30.24 -3.58 -39.23
C PRO A 75 -29.64 -3.78 -37.84
N ALA A 76 -28.39 -4.19 -37.79
CA ALA A 76 -27.65 -4.24 -36.52
C ALA A 76 -27.34 -2.80 -36.08
N ARG A 77 -27.72 -2.48 -34.86
CA ARG A 77 -27.44 -1.18 -34.23
C ARG A 77 -26.28 -1.32 -33.29
N ASN A 78 -25.08 -1.02 -33.78
CA ASN A 78 -23.85 -1.12 -33.03
C ASN A 78 -23.53 0.25 -32.42
N GLU A 79 -24.08 0.55 -31.25
CA GLU A 79 -23.79 1.77 -30.53
C GLU A 79 -22.73 1.53 -29.45
N LEU A 80 -21.64 2.28 -29.50
CA LEU A 80 -20.58 2.21 -28.53
C LEU A 80 -20.53 3.50 -27.71
N ILE A 81 -20.26 3.35 -26.43
CA ILE A 81 -20.04 4.48 -25.52
C ILE A 81 -18.53 4.56 -25.26
N ALA A 82 -17.97 5.73 -25.50
CA ALA A 82 -16.58 6.03 -25.23
C ALA A 82 -16.46 7.22 -24.29
N MET A 83 -15.52 7.17 -23.35
CA MET A 83 -15.19 8.27 -22.47
C MET A 83 -14.16 9.18 -23.12
N LEU A 84 -14.49 10.46 -23.25
CA LEU A 84 -13.55 11.51 -23.69
C LEU A 84 -12.49 11.74 -22.61
N LEU A 85 -11.22 11.60 -22.97
CA LEU A 85 -10.09 11.61 -22.04
C LEU A 85 -9.31 12.93 -22.09
N GLY A 86 -9.05 13.43 -23.30
CA GLY A 86 -8.26 14.63 -23.49
C GLY A 86 -8.05 14.98 -24.96
N VAL A 87 -7.34 16.08 -25.19
CA VAL A 87 -7.00 16.55 -26.54
C VAL A 87 -5.50 16.53 -26.78
N ASP A 88 -5.12 16.24 -28.02
CA ASP A 88 -3.74 16.37 -28.49
C ASP A 88 -3.29 17.82 -28.50
N THR A 89 -2.16 18.11 -27.90
CA THR A 89 -1.53 19.45 -27.89
C THR A 89 -0.27 19.51 -28.77
N GLY A 90 0.03 18.43 -29.49
CA GLY A 90 1.29 18.28 -30.22
C GLY A 90 2.43 17.73 -29.37
N ASP A 91 2.59 18.26 -28.15
CA ASP A 91 3.64 17.82 -27.19
C ASP A 91 3.18 16.68 -26.27
N GLY A 92 1.89 16.35 -26.30
CA GLY A 92 1.30 15.33 -25.44
C GLY A 92 -0.23 15.40 -25.41
N ILE A 93 -0.83 14.81 -24.39
CA ILE A 93 -2.29 14.85 -24.19
C ILE A 93 -2.62 15.73 -22.97
N ARG A 94 -3.40 16.77 -23.22
CA ARG A 94 -4.02 17.57 -22.14
C ARG A 94 -5.36 16.97 -21.77
N ARG A 95 -5.57 16.70 -20.50
CA ARG A 95 -6.84 16.19 -19.97
C ARG A 95 -7.99 17.16 -20.20
N GLY A 96 -9.17 16.58 -20.38
CA GLY A 96 -10.38 17.32 -20.70
C GLY A 96 -10.48 17.74 -22.17
N VAL A 97 -11.71 17.90 -22.63
CA VAL A 97 -12.03 18.25 -24.02
C VAL A 97 -12.75 19.60 -24.02
N PRO A 98 -12.07 20.70 -24.41
CA PRO A 98 -12.66 22.04 -24.36
C PRO A 98 -13.79 22.23 -25.38
N GLU A 99 -13.69 21.63 -26.56
CA GLU A 99 -14.71 21.60 -27.60
C GLU A 99 -15.23 20.19 -27.77
N LEU A 100 -16.56 20.04 -27.73
CA LEU A 100 -17.20 18.72 -27.84
C LEU A 100 -17.37 18.29 -29.29
N PRO A 101 -17.22 16.98 -29.60
CA PRO A 101 -17.54 16.44 -30.91
C PRO A 101 -19.01 16.69 -31.27
N ARG A 102 -19.27 16.92 -32.55
CA ARG A 102 -20.63 17.14 -33.05
C ARG A 102 -21.22 15.84 -33.62
N PRO A 103 -22.53 15.62 -33.51
CA PRO A 103 -23.20 14.52 -34.22
C PRO A 103 -22.86 14.48 -35.72
N GLY A 104 -22.64 13.28 -36.25
CA GLY A 104 -22.24 13.06 -37.64
C GLY A 104 -20.72 13.10 -37.89
N GLN A 105 -19.91 13.62 -36.97
CA GLN A 105 -18.45 13.59 -37.13
C GLN A 105 -17.90 12.17 -37.16
N LYS A 106 -16.80 11.99 -37.90
CA LYS A 106 -16.11 10.70 -38.06
C LYS A 106 -15.37 10.32 -36.82
N VAL A 107 -15.45 9.06 -36.45
CA VAL A 107 -14.68 8.44 -35.38
C VAL A 107 -13.62 7.54 -36.02
N PHE A 108 -12.37 7.69 -35.60
CA PHE A 108 -11.23 6.96 -36.12
C PHE A 108 -10.60 6.08 -35.03
N LEU A 109 -10.10 4.92 -35.41
CA LEU A 109 -9.24 4.12 -34.57
C LEU A 109 -7.91 4.88 -34.36
N VAL A 110 -7.37 4.85 -33.15
CA VAL A 110 -6.04 5.41 -32.86
C VAL A 110 -4.95 4.63 -33.58
N GLU A 111 -3.87 5.32 -33.94
CA GLU A 111 -2.68 4.75 -34.54
C GLU A 111 -1.61 4.52 -33.46
N ARG A 112 -0.53 3.85 -33.79
CA ARG A 112 0.53 3.50 -32.84
C ARG A 112 1.16 4.73 -32.16
N ASP A 113 1.33 5.81 -32.91
CA ASP A 113 1.89 7.05 -32.37
C ASP A 113 0.93 7.70 -31.34
N ASP A 114 -0.37 7.63 -31.59
CA ASP A 114 -1.39 8.05 -30.63
C ASP A 114 -1.33 7.20 -29.35
N LEU A 115 -1.20 5.86 -29.50
CA LEU A 115 -1.09 4.94 -28.38
C LEU A 115 0.16 5.22 -27.52
N SER A 116 1.28 5.57 -28.14
CA SER A 116 2.50 5.94 -27.42
C SER A 116 2.30 7.20 -26.57
N ARG A 117 1.53 8.18 -27.06
CA ARG A 117 1.16 9.38 -26.29
C ARG A 117 0.18 9.05 -25.15
N ILE A 118 -0.77 8.16 -25.39
CA ILE A 118 -1.73 7.66 -24.39
C ILE A 118 -1.00 6.91 -23.28
N ALA A 119 -0.05 6.05 -23.63
CA ALA A 119 0.75 5.26 -22.70
C ALA A 119 1.73 6.08 -21.86
N GLY A 120 2.04 7.30 -22.30
CA GLY A 120 2.90 8.24 -21.61
C GLY A 120 4.39 8.07 -21.90
N SER A 121 5.13 9.09 -21.54
CA SER A 121 6.61 9.16 -21.59
C SER A 121 7.19 9.29 -20.16
N GLY A 122 6.56 8.64 -19.19
CA GLY A 122 7.02 8.64 -17.82
C GLY A 122 8.28 7.81 -17.63
N ASP A 123 8.91 7.99 -16.51
CA ASP A 123 10.22 7.41 -16.14
C ASP A 123 10.09 6.01 -15.49
N LEU A 124 8.85 5.56 -15.19
CA LEU A 124 8.61 4.23 -14.59
C LEU A 124 7.76 3.36 -15.52
N GLU A 125 8.37 2.43 -16.24
CA GLU A 125 7.64 1.39 -16.97
C GLU A 125 7.11 0.34 -15.99
N ILE A 126 5.79 0.17 -15.95
CA ILE A 126 5.14 -0.80 -15.07
C ILE A 126 4.42 -1.93 -15.81
N GLY A 127 4.23 -1.80 -17.12
CA GLY A 127 3.48 -2.77 -17.91
C GLY A 127 3.32 -2.36 -19.35
N ARG A 128 2.28 -2.84 -19.97
CA ARG A 128 1.91 -2.54 -21.36
C ARG A 128 0.43 -2.22 -21.46
N LEU A 129 0.03 -1.42 -22.45
CA LEU A 129 -1.40 -1.19 -22.71
C LEU A 129 -2.12 -2.51 -22.99
N SER A 130 -3.25 -2.75 -22.33
CA SER A 130 -4.04 -3.98 -22.56
C SER A 130 -4.62 -4.05 -23.97
N PHE A 131 -4.92 -2.90 -24.56
CA PHE A 131 -5.43 -2.84 -25.94
C PHE A 131 -4.36 -3.23 -26.98
N ASP A 132 -3.12 -2.77 -26.79
CA ASP A 132 -1.97 -3.11 -27.62
C ASP A 132 -0.75 -3.43 -26.76
N GLY A 133 -0.51 -4.73 -26.55
CA GLY A 133 0.61 -5.22 -25.73
C GLY A 133 2.01 -4.90 -26.27
N SER A 134 2.13 -4.29 -27.45
CA SER A 134 3.41 -3.82 -27.98
C SER A 134 3.83 -2.46 -27.36
N VAL A 135 2.87 -1.70 -26.82
CA VAL A 135 3.08 -0.34 -26.33
C VAL A 135 3.37 -0.36 -24.80
N PRO A 136 4.57 0.05 -24.36
CA PRO A 136 4.90 0.12 -22.94
C PRO A 136 4.04 1.19 -22.24
N PHE A 137 3.57 0.89 -21.04
CA PHE A 137 2.84 1.84 -20.21
C PHE A 137 3.72 2.35 -19.06
N THR A 138 3.81 3.67 -18.96
CA THR A 138 4.73 4.34 -18.04
C THR A 138 4.02 5.32 -17.12
N LEU A 139 4.57 5.50 -15.91
CA LEU A 139 4.12 6.48 -14.92
C LEU A 139 5.21 7.52 -14.66
N SER A 140 4.80 8.74 -14.33
CA SER A 140 5.70 9.76 -13.85
C SER A 140 6.07 9.52 -12.39
N LEU A 141 7.37 9.31 -12.09
CA LEU A 141 7.88 9.14 -10.73
C LEU A 141 7.48 10.31 -9.82
N ASN A 142 7.76 11.53 -10.27
CA ASN A 142 7.51 12.72 -9.46
C ASN A 142 6.03 12.83 -9.08
N MET A 143 5.13 12.57 -10.02
CA MET A 143 3.69 12.62 -9.75
C MET A 143 3.23 11.45 -8.88
N LEU A 144 3.76 10.25 -9.11
CA LEU A 144 3.44 9.06 -8.33
C LEU A 144 3.82 9.24 -6.86
N CYS A 145 5.07 9.62 -6.60
CA CYS A 145 5.58 9.76 -5.24
C CYS A 145 5.08 11.03 -4.53
N SER A 146 5.08 12.18 -5.21
CA SER A 146 4.72 13.44 -4.54
C SER A 146 3.22 13.61 -4.31
N ARG A 147 2.37 12.93 -5.08
CA ARG A 147 0.91 13.01 -4.97
C ARG A 147 0.26 11.74 -4.45
N HIS A 148 1.06 10.84 -3.93
CA HIS A 148 0.62 9.59 -3.34
C HIS A 148 -0.14 8.69 -4.34
N PHE A 149 -0.18 7.41 -4.06
CA PHE A 149 -0.93 6.49 -4.89
C PHE A 149 -1.59 5.38 -4.06
N ALA A 150 -2.60 4.75 -4.65
CA ALA A 150 -3.22 3.57 -4.07
C ALA A 150 -3.25 2.41 -5.06
N VAL A 151 -2.96 1.20 -4.57
CA VAL A 151 -3.12 -0.06 -5.30
C VAL A 151 -4.27 -0.82 -4.65
N LEU A 152 -5.38 -0.93 -5.37
CA LEU A 152 -6.63 -1.51 -4.87
C LEU A 152 -6.97 -2.76 -5.68
N ALA A 153 -7.22 -3.88 -5.01
CA ALA A 153 -7.45 -5.15 -5.68
C ALA A 153 -8.11 -6.17 -4.75
N MET A 154 -8.96 -7.03 -5.29
CA MET A 154 -9.33 -8.25 -4.57
C MET A 154 -8.15 -9.22 -4.47
N THR A 155 -8.24 -10.18 -3.55
CA THR A 155 -7.23 -11.24 -3.37
C THR A 155 -6.99 -12.00 -4.69
N GLY A 156 -5.73 -12.23 -5.03
CA GLY A 156 -5.34 -12.95 -6.25
C GLY A 156 -5.42 -12.14 -7.56
N ALA A 157 -5.78 -10.85 -7.52
CA ALA A 157 -5.84 -10.00 -8.72
C ALA A 157 -4.47 -9.48 -9.20
N GLY A 158 -3.38 -9.64 -8.40
CA GLY A 158 -2.04 -9.19 -8.75
C GLY A 158 -1.54 -7.96 -7.98
N LYS A 159 -2.13 -7.65 -6.83
CA LYS A 159 -1.77 -6.53 -5.95
C LYS A 159 -0.29 -6.51 -5.62
N SER A 160 0.23 -7.56 -4.99
CA SER A 160 1.63 -7.68 -4.57
C SER A 160 2.60 -7.65 -5.75
N ASN A 161 2.20 -8.29 -6.88
CA ASN A 161 2.94 -8.21 -8.13
C ASN A 161 3.09 -6.76 -8.61
N THR A 162 2.00 -5.99 -8.62
CA THR A 162 2.00 -4.58 -9.07
C THR A 162 2.94 -3.73 -8.22
N VAL A 163 2.89 -3.89 -6.89
CA VAL A 163 3.80 -3.19 -5.98
C VAL A 163 5.25 -3.61 -6.22
N ALA A 164 5.53 -4.91 -6.36
CA ALA A 164 6.88 -5.40 -6.63
C ALA A 164 7.45 -4.90 -7.97
N VAL A 165 6.61 -4.76 -9.00
CA VAL A 165 7.01 -4.16 -10.29
C VAL A 165 7.38 -2.69 -10.09
N ILE A 166 6.59 -1.91 -9.37
CA ILE A 166 6.89 -0.51 -9.05
C ILE A 166 8.21 -0.42 -8.27
N LEU A 167 8.35 -1.21 -7.20
CA LEU A 167 9.56 -1.24 -6.36
C LEU A 167 10.80 -1.62 -7.18
N SER A 168 10.70 -2.62 -8.05
CA SER A 168 11.79 -3.05 -8.92
C SER A 168 12.20 -1.97 -9.91
N SER A 169 11.23 -1.33 -10.56
CA SER A 169 11.49 -0.22 -11.48
C SER A 169 12.21 0.94 -10.77
N LEU A 170 11.82 1.25 -9.53
CA LEU A 170 12.50 2.28 -8.72
C LEU A 170 13.94 1.90 -8.37
N LEU A 171 14.17 0.64 -7.97
CA LEU A 171 15.49 0.15 -7.57
C LEU A 171 16.44 -0.05 -8.75
N GLU A 172 15.91 -0.35 -9.94
CA GLU A 172 16.68 -0.54 -11.16
C GLU A 172 17.08 0.80 -11.81
N ASN A 173 16.21 1.83 -11.71
CA ASN A 173 16.42 3.11 -12.40
C ASN A 173 17.12 4.18 -11.55
N TYR A 174 17.13 4.06 -10.22
CA TYR A 174 17.68 5.10 -9.32
C TYR A 174 18.73 4.53 -8.38
N SER A 175 19.85 5.25 -8.22
CA SER A 175 21.00 4.79 -7.41
C SER A 175 20.75 4.91 -5.89
N TYR A 176 19.98 5.88 -5.46
CA TYR A 176 19.79 6.21 -4.04
C TYR A 176 18.31 6.43 -3.66
N PRO A 177 17.36 5.57 -4.10
CA PRO A 177 15.98 5.71 -3.70
C PRO A 177 15.88 5.44 -2.19
N ARG A 178 14.96 6.09 -1.50
CA ARG A 178 14.61 5.74 -0.11
C ARG A 178 13.19 5.23 -0.09
N ILE A 179 13.06 3.94 0.13
CA ILE A 179 11.77 3.25 0.08
C ILE A 179 11.63 2.41 1.34
N ILE A 180 10.51 2.58 2.04
CA ILE A 180 10.19 1.80 3.24
C ILE A 180 8.85 1.13 3.01
N VAL A 181 8.81 -0.19 3.17
CA VAL A 181 7.59 -1.00 3.06
C VAL A 181 7.19 -1.48 4.44
N ILE A 182 6.01 -1.13 4.90
CA ILE A 182 5.36 -1.77 6.06
C ILE A 182 4.68 -3.03 5.54
N ASP A 183 5.34 -4.17 5.76
CA ASP A 183 4.97 -5.46 5.18
C ASP A 183 4.21 -6.31 6.20
N THR A 184 2.89 -6.24 6.12
CA THR A 184 1.96 -6.88 7.08
C THR A 184 2.03 -8.39 7.05
N HIS A 185 2.28 -8.98 5.87
CA HIS A 185 2.25 -10.43 5.64
C HIS A 185 3.59 -11.02 5.20
N ASN A 186 4.66 -10.22 5.19
CA ASN A 186 6.00 -10.59 4.73
C ASN A 186 6.04 -10.98 3.24
N GLU A 187 5.16 -10.37 2.42
CA GLU A 187 5.06 -10.66 0.99
C GLU A 187 6.26 -10.16 0.18
N TYR A 188 6.87 -9.05 0.60
CA TYR A 188 7.95 -8.38 -0.12
C TYR A 188 9.35 -8.79 0.34
N VAL A 189 9.46 -9.57 1.41
CA VAL A 189 10.75 -10.10 1.92
C VAL A 189 11.63 -10.72 0.81
N PRO A 190 11.08 -11.49 -0.16
CA PRO A 190 11.88 -12.06 -1.24
C PRO A 190 12.64 -11.06 -2.11
N LEU A 191 12.22 -9.78 -2.14
CA LEU A 191 12.94 -8.73 -2.88
C LEU A 191 14.36 -8.51 -2.36
N ALA A 192 14.62 -8.78 -1.07
CA ALA A 192 15.95 -8.66 -0.48
C ALA A 192 16.94 -9.69 -1.02
N ALA A 193 16.47 -10.82 -1.56
CA ALA A 193 17.34 -11.78 -2.24
C ALA A 193 17.81 -11.28 -3.63
N ARG A 194 17.04 -10.37 -4.27
CA ARG A 194 17.34 -9.85 -5.60
C ARG A 194 18.19 -8.57 -5.56
N PHE A 195 17.82 -7.63 -4.69
CA PHE A 195 18.40 -6.30 -4.67
C PHE A 195 19.37 -6.14 -3.51
N LYS A 196 20.67 -5.94 -3.80
CA LYS A 196 21.71 -5.73 -2.76
C LYS A 196 21.44 -4.53 -1.86
N THR A 197 20.68 -3.56 -2.35
CA THR A 197 20.26 -2.36 -1.61
C THR A 197 18.99 -2.57 -0.81
N ALA A 198 18.37 -3.75 -0.90
CA ALA A 198 17.21 -4.10 -0.10
C ALA A 198 17.65 -4.80 1.20
N ARG A 199 16.99 -4.44 2.29
CA ARG A 199 17.19 -5.00 3.62
C ARG A 199 15.87 -5.33 4.27
N VAL A 200 15.87 -6.31 5.16
CA VAL A 200 14.71 -6.69 5.96
C VAL A 200 14.98 -6.34 7.40
N SER A 201 14.05 -5.60 8.01
CA SER A 201 14.02 -5.34 9.45
C SER A 201 12.79 -6.01 10.05
N SER A 202 12.95 -6.71 11.15
CA SER A 202 11.85 -7.42 11.82
C SER A 202 12.02 -7.37 13.33
N PRO A 203 10.92 -7.28 14.10
CA PRO A 203 10.97 -7.50 15.54
C PRO A 203 11.65 -8.82 15.86
N ALA A 204 12.49 -8.83 16.90
CA ALA A 204 13.19 -10.03 17.35
C ALA A 204 12.22 -11.14 17.80
N GLY A 205 12.69 -12.37 17.92
CA GLY A 205 11.89 -13.49 18.39
C GLY A 205 11.11 -14.17 17.27
N ARG A 206 9.82 -14.45 17.50
CA ARG A 206 8.96 -15.24 16.60
C ARG A 206 8.90 -14.71 15.18
N THR A 207 8.78 -13.41 15.00
CA THR A 207 8.66 -12.77 13.68
C THR A 207 9.94 -12.91 12.87
N ALA A 208 11.10 -12.64 13.48
CA ALA A 208 12.38 -12.79 12.82
C ALA A 208 12.63 -14.25 12.40
N ARG A 209 12.32 -15.23 13.27
CA ARG A 209 12.41 -16.65 12.94
C ARG A 209 11.49 -17.06 11.78
N LEU A 210 10.28 -16.49 11.73
CA LEU A 210 9.35 -16.76 10.62
C LEU A 210 9.95 -16.28 9.29
N VAL A 211 10.57 -15.10 9.26
CA VAL A 211 11.26 -14.56 8.08
C VAL A 211 12.43 -15.47 7.68
N GLU A 212 13.30 -15.81 8.63
CA GLU A 212 14.47 -16.64 8.37
C GLU A 212 14.09 -18.04 7.89
N THR A 213 13.14 -18.70 8.57
CA THR A 213 12.70 -20.06 8.22
C THR A 213 12.03 -20.12 6.86
N ARG A 214 11.19 -19.12 6.53
CA ARG A 214 10.41 -19.15 5.30
C ARG A 214 11.19 -18.68 4.08
N TYR A 215 12.10 -17.71 4.25
CA TYR A 215 12.78 -17.04 3.14
C TYR A 215 14.29 -17.23 3.11
N GLY A 216 14.89 -17.81 4.16
CA GLY A 216 16.34 -17.96 4.29
C GLY A 216 17.08 -16.62 4.45
N ILE A 217 16.40 -15.57 4.88
CA ILE A 217 16.95 -14.22 5.05
C ILE A 217 16.94 -13.88 6.53
N ALA A 218 18.12 -13.67 7.12
CA ALA A 218 18.26 -13.19 8.48
C ALA A 218 17.92 -11.68 8.53
N PRO A 219 16.82 -11.26 9.20
CA PRO A 219 16.45 -9.86 9.28
C PRO A 219 17.35 -9.12 10.27
N THR A 220 17.56 -7.82 10.02
CA THR A 220 18.12 -6.92 11.04
C THR A 220 17.08 -6.73 12.15
N PRO A 221 17.47 -6.81 13.43
CA PRO A 221 16.55 -6.57 14.53
C PRO A 221 15.92 -5.18 14.44
N LEU A 222 14.59 -5.15 14.45
CA LEU A 222 13.81 -3.93 14.56
C LEU A 222 13.48 -3.71 16.03
N GLU A 223 13.95 -2.61 16.57
CA GLU A 223 13.62 -2.17 17.91
C GLU A 223 12.85 -0.86 17.87
N VAL A 224 11.88 -0.75 18.76
CA VAL A 224 11.01 0.42 18.88
C VAL A 224 10.90 0.73 20.38
N PRO A 225 11.97 1.27 21.01
CA PRO A 225 12.01 1.41 22.46
C PRO A 225 10.86 2.26 23.02
N LEU A 226 10.26 1.83 24.13
CA LEU A 226 9.07 2.44 24.73
C LEU A 226 9.20 3.95 24.94
N TRP A 227 10.38 4.42 25.36
CA TRP A 227 10.65 5.83 25.60
C TRP A 227 10.62 6.70 24.31
N THR A 228 10.72 6.08 23.12
CA THR A 228 10.62 6.79 21.83
C THR A 228 9.17 7.03 21.40
N LEU A 229 8.22 6.35 22.05
CA LEU A 229 6.81 6.41 21.76
C LEU A 229 6.15 7.63 22.43
N GLY A 230 5.19 8.24 21.77
CA GLY A 230 4.32 9.25 22.35
C GLY A 230 3.09 8.64 23.04
N LEU A 231 2.21 9.53 23.51
CA LEU A 231 0.97 9.16 24.21
C LEU A 231 0.09 8.23 23.36
N GLU A 232 -0.11 8.56 22.09
CA GLU A 232 -1.02 7.82 21.19
C GLU A 232 -0.51 6.42 20.89
N GLU A 233 0.81 6.25 20.67
CA GLU A 233 1.41 4.95 20.37
C GLU A 233 1.34 4.03 21.59
N ILE A 234 1.65 4.55 22.79
CA ILE A 234 1.55 3.78 24.04
C ILE A 234 0.08 3.44 24.33
N ALA A 235 -0.85 4.39 24.11
CA ALA A 235 -2.27 4.13 24.23
C ALA A 235 -2.74 3.00 23.28
N GLY A 236 -2.19 2.95 22.06
CA GLY A 236 -2.44 1.88 21.10
C GLY A 236 -1.99 0.50 21.63
N LEU A 237 -0.78 0.41 22.17
CA LEU A 237 -0.26 -0.81 22.80
C LEU A 237 -1.11 -1.27 23.99
N LEU A 238 -1.60 -0.32 24.78
CA LEU A 238 -2.49 -0.55 25.93
C LEU A 238 -3.96 -0.75 25.54
N LYS A 239 -4.29 -0.72 24.25
CA LYS A 239 -5.67 -0.84 23.72
C LYS A 239 -6.64 0.20 24.32
N LEU A 240 -6.16 1.43 24.48
CA LEU A 240 -6.95 2.55 24.97
C LEU A 240 -7.58 3.31 23.81
N ASP A 241 -8.89 3.16 23.63
CA ASP A 241 -9.65 3.96 22.67
C ASP A 241 -9.85 5.40 23.22
N PRO A 242 -9.35 6.44 22.54
CA PRO A 242 -9.48 7.83 23.00
C PRO A 242 -10.92 8.27 23.26
N SER A 243 -11.90 7.72 22.57
CA SER A 243 -13.31 8.05 22.75
C SER A 243 -13.92 7.48 24.03
N ARG A 244 -13.31 6.43 24.59
CA ARG A 244 -13.83 5.68 25.75
C ARG A 244 -12.93 5.73 26.99
N ALA A 245 -11.62 5.89 26.80
CA ALA A 245 -10.60 5.79 27.84
C ALA A 245 -10.06 7.15 28.30
N THR A 246 -10.85 8.23 28.29
CA THR A 246 -10.42 9.61 28.53
C THR A 246 -9.65 9.77 29.85
N LYS A 247 -10.13 9.14 30.95
CA LYS A 247 -9.43 9.22 32.26
C LYS A 247 -8.10 8.47 32.24
N GLN A 248 -8.06 7.27 31.66
CA GLN A 248 -6.83 6.48 31.54
C GLN A 248 -5.78 7.23 30.71
N LEU A 249 -6.20 7.88 29.60
CA LEU A 249 -5.32 8.72 28.80
C LEU A 249 -4.79 9.93 29.56
N LEU A 250 -5.59 10.53 30.45
CA LEU A 250 -5.13 11.61 31.29
C LEU A 250 -4.06 11.13 32.27
N TYR A 251 -4.26 10.00 32.95
CA TYR A 251 -3.28 9.39 33.84
C TYR A 251 -1.99 9.03 33.09
N LEU A 252 -2.10 8.39 31.93
CA LEU A 252 -0.96 8.04 31.08
C LEU A 252 -0.19 9.29 30.63
N ARG A 253 -0.88 10.35 30.19
CA ARG A 253 -0.26 11.63 29.80
C ARG A 253 0.52 12.25 30.95
N ASN A 254 -0.08 12.31 32.15
CA ASN A 254 0.56 12.87 33.32
C ASN A 254 1.82 12.07 33.71
N ALA A 255 1.73 10.74 33.69
CA ALA A 255 2.87 9.87 33.97
C ALA A 255 4.00 10.05 32.94
N LEU A 256 3.69 10.07 31.64
CA LEU A 256 4.68 10.31 30.59
C LEU A 256 5.37 11.67 30.75
N GLN A 257 4.61 12.70 31.07
CA GLN A 257 5.15 14.02 31.32
C GLN A 257 6.04 14.03 32.55
N GLU A 258 5.64 13.36 33.63
CA GLU A 258 6.41 13.25 34.87
C GLU A 258 7.75 12.56 34.64
N VAL A 259 7.77 11.34 34.06
CA VAL A 259 9.01 10.58 33.84
C VAL A 259 10.00 11.32 32.95
N ARG A 260 9.51 12.01 31.91
CA ARG A 260 10.35 12.83 31.03
C ARG A 260 10.88 14.07 31.71
N ARG A 261 10.08 14.72 32.56
CA ARG A 261 10.49 15.90 33.36
C ARG A 261 11.52 15.60 34.42
N ARG A 262 11.62 14.36 34.88
CA ARG A 262 12.72 13.95 35.80
C ARG A 262 14.10 14.17 35.17
N ARG A 263 14.20 14.13 33.82
CA ARG A 263 15.43 14.34 33.04
C ARG A 263 15.51 15.70 32.35
N TYR A 264 14.37 16.23 31.92
CA TYR A 264 14.30 17.53 31.28
C TYR A 264 13.03 18.26 31.71
N SER A 265 13.17 19.28 32.56
CA SER A 265 12.05 19.95 33.24
C SER A 265 11.01 20.57 32.34
N ALA A 266 11.37 20.95 31.09
CA ALA A 266 10.47 21.49 30.08
C ALA A 266 9.77 20.43 29.23
N ALA A 267 10.07 19.13 29.43
CA ALA A 267 9.56 18.07 28.59
C ALA A 267 8.04 17.92 28.67
N GLY A 268 7.42 17.71 27.49
CA GLY A 268 6.04 17.31 27.31
C GLY A 268 5.88 15.79 27.28
N ALA A 269 4.62 15.34 27.18
CA ALA A 269 4.29 13.91 27.13
C ALA A 269 4.67 13.22 25.80
N ASP A 270 5.03 13.96 24.76
CA ASP A 270 5.39 13.45 23.44
C ASP A 270 6.85 13.74 23.04
N ASP A 271 7.64 14.32 23.94
CA ASP A 271 9.03 14.64 23.66
C ASP A 271 9.92 13.40 23.70
N VAL A 272 10.99 13.43 22.92
CA VAL A 272 11.97 12.34 22.86
C VAL A 272 12.97 12.50 24.01
N VAL A 273 12.59 12.00 25.18
CA VAL A 273 13.39 11.97 26.39
C VAL A 273 13.34 10.57 26.98
N TYR A 274 14.50 10.01 27.29
CA TYR A 274 14.63 8.66 27.82
C TYR A 274 13.92 8.47 29.16
N PHE A 275 13.29 7.32 29.32
CA PHE A 275 12.80 6.78 30.60
C PHE A 275 12.79 5.24 30.51
N GLU A 276 12.85 4.58 31.66
CA GLU A 276 12.69 3.13 31.75
C GLU A 276 11.21 2.74 31.85
N ALA A 277 10.87 1.56 31.36
CA ALA A 277 9.48 1.11 31.32
C ALA A 277 8.87 1.00 32.73
N GLU A 278 9.67 0.59 33.71
CA GLU A 278 9.32 0.51 35.12
C GLU A 278 9.02 1.89 35.73
N GLU A 279 9.77 2.94 35.35
CA GLU A 279 9.51 4.31 35.79
C GLU A 279 8.13 4.83 35.34
N LEU A 280 7.68 4.43 34.15
CA LEU A 280 6.34 4.78 33.68
C LEU A 280 5.26 4.14 34.56
N LYS A 281 5.42 2.86 34.93
CA LYS A 281 4.52 2.18 35.85
C LYS A 281 4.45 2.90 37.19
N GLU A 282 5.62 3.17 37.82
CA GLU A 282 5.69 3.89 39.08
C GLU A 282 5.04 5.28 39.04
N ALA A 283 5.21 6.01 37.92
CA ALA A 283 4.59 7.32 37.74
C ALA A 283 3.06 7.23 37.57
N VAL A 284 2.53 6.14 37.05
CA VAL A 284 1.08 5.90 37.02
C VAL A 284 0.58 5.55 38.43
N GLU A 285 1.24 4.64 39.12
CA GLU A 285 0.90 4.23 40.50
C GLU A 285 0.93 5.41 41.49
N SER A 286 1.88 6.32 41.33
CA SER A 286 1.99 7.51 42.18
C SER A 286 0.80 8.48 42.13
N GLN A 287 -0.05 8.37 41.10
CA GLN A 287 -1.24 9.18 40.96
C GLN A 287 -2.41 8.69 41.85
N ALA A 288 -2.26 7.52 42.48
CA ALA A 288 -3.22 7.03 43.49
C ALA A 288 -3.23 7.96 44.70
N ARG A 289 -4.40 8.46 45.12
CA ARG A 289 -4.56 9.33 46.27
C ARG A 289 -4.78 8.49 47.52
N PRO A 290 -3.91 8.62 48.57
CA PRO A 290 -4.14 7.93 49.84
C PRO A 290 -5.49 8.31 50.43
N GLY A 291 -6.28 7.32 50.88
CA GLY A 291 -7.51 7.55 51.65
C GLY A 291 -8.78 7.82 50.84
N ARG A 292 -8.78 7.73 49.52
CA ARG A 292 -9.98 7.72 48.65
C ARG A 292 -10.22 6.33 48.09
N TYR A 293 -11.51 6.03 47.74
CA TYR A 293 -11.87 4.84 46.96
C TYR A 293 -10.97 4.78 45.72
N THR A 294 -10.40 3.61 45.45
CA THR A 294 -9.59 3.34 44.26
C THR A 294 -10.32 3.78 42.98
N ASP A 295 -9.64 4.58 42.16
CA ASP A 295 -10.21 4.93 40.85
C ASP A 295 -10.02 3.73 39.91
N ARG A 296 -11.10 3.03 39.62
CA ARG A 296 -11.11 1.84 38.75
C ARG A 296 -10.39 2.09 37.42
N SER A 297 -10.43 3.31 36.90
CA SER A 297 -9.72 3.67 35.68
C SER A 297 -8.21 3.66 35.83
N LEU A 298 -7.71 4.00 37.03
CA LEU A 298 -6.28 3.96 37.35
C LEU A 298 -5.83 2.50 37.55
N ASP A 299 -6.60 1.72 38.32
CA ASP A 299 -6.29 0.32 38.58
C ASP A 299 -6.26 -0.48 37.25
N ASP A 300 -7.24 -0.26 36.36
CA ASP A 300 -7.28 -0.90 35.04
C ASP A 300 -6.08 -0.48 34.16
N LEU A 301 -5.63 0.78 34.25
CA LEU A 301 -4.45 1.24 33.53
C LEU A 301 -3.17 0.57 34.05
N ILE A 302 -3.00 0.41 35.37
CA ILE A 302 -1.89 -0.29 35.97
C ILE A 302 -1.83 -1.74 35.49
N LEU A 303 -2.96 -2.46 35.56
CA LEU A 303 -3.06 -3.84 35.06
C LEU A 303 -2.70 -3.97 33.59
N LYS A 304 -3.09 -3.01 32.76
CA LYS A 304 -2.75 -3.00 31.32
C LYS A 304 -1.26 -2.75 31.11
N ILE A 305 -0.63 -1.87 31.90
CA ILE A 305 0.81 -1.64 31.85
C ILE A 305 1.56 -2.90 32.28
N ASP A 306 1.17 -3.56 33.36
CA ASP A 306 1.77 -4.83 33.80
C ASP A 306 1.68 -5.89 32.70
N SER A 307 0.50 -6.06 32.13
CA SER A 307 0.30 -6.98 31.00
C SER A 307 1.18 -6.63 29.80
N LEU A 308 1.40 -5.35 29.50
CA LEU A 308 2.28 -4.92 28.42
C LEU A 308 3.75 -5.26 28.72
N LEU A 309 4.21 -5.02 29.93
CA LEU A 309 5.61 -5.27 30.34
C LEU A 309 5.97 -6.77 30.36
N GLU A 310 4.99 -7.62 30.63
CA GLU A 310 5.14 -9.09 30.65
C GLU A 310 4.94 -9.73 29.27
N ASN A 311 4.37 -9.00 28.30
CA ASN A 311 4.02 -9.56 27.00
C ASN A 311 5.26 -9.84 26.14
N ALA A 312 5.50 -11.14 25.87
CA ALA A 312 6.62 -11.61 25.05
C ALA A 312 6.60 -11.07 23.60
N ASP A 313 5.41 -10.87 23.03
CA ASP A 313 5.25 -10.42 21.63
C ASP A 313 5.67 -8.95 21.40
N VAL A 314 5.84 -8.16 22.47
CA VAL A 314 6.23 -6.74 22.39
C VAL A 314 7.53 -6.42 23.16
N LYS A 315 8.35 -7.40 23.47
CA LYS A 315 9.64 -7.20 24.15
C LYS A 315 10.58 -6.27 23.39
N TYR A 316 10.54 -6.28 22.06
CA TYR A 316 11.29 -5.34 21.22
C TYR A 316 10.89 -3.86 21.46
N VAL A 317 9.78 -3.62 22.17
CA VAL A 317 9.34 -2.29 22.65
C VAL A 317 9.73 -2.08 24.11
N THR A 318 9.41 -3.02 25.00
CA THR A 318 9.53 -2.84 26.44
C THR A 318 10.93 -3.15 26.96
N LYS A 319 11.64 -4.11 26.34
CA LYS A 319 13.00 -4.56 26.73
C LYS A 319 13.87 -4.79 25.48
N PRO A 320 14.17 -3.73 24.70
CA PRO A 320 14.96 -3.88 23.48
C PRO A 320 16.42 -4.29 23.82
N VAL A 321 16.92 -5.36 23.18
CA VAL A 321 18.24 -5.96 23.51
C VAL A 321 19.40 -5.24 22.84
N ALA A 322 19.27 -4.88 21.55
CA ALA A 322 20.37 -4.25 20.82
C ALA A 322 20.54 -2.78 21.22
N SER A 323 19.45 -2.08 21.53
CA SER A 323 19.52 -0.73 22.06
C SER A 323 20.04 -0.68 23.49
N SER A 324 19.84 -1.72 24.31
CA SER A 324 20.43 -1.74 25.67
C SER A 324 21.95 -1.68 25.63
N LYS A 325 22.62 -2.39 24.71
CA LYS A 325 24.07 -2.29 24.50
C LYS A 325 24.51 -0.88 24.05
N LEU A 326 23.69 -0.19 23.27
CA LEU A 326 23.92 1.19 22.89
C LEU A 326 23.76 2.14 24.10
N TYR A 327 22.82 1.83 25.00
CA TYR A 327 22.53 2.63 26.19
C TYR A 327 23.58 2.48 27.29
N GLU A 328 24.19 1.32 27.47
CA GLU A 328 25.24 1.06 28.46
C GLU A 328 26.44 1.99 28.28
N SER A 329 26.70 2.47 27.08
CA SER A 329 27.83 3.35 26.75
C SER A 329 27.48 4.86 26.81
N LEU A 330 26.21 5.24 27.02
CA LEU A 330 25.73 6.60 26.92
C LEU A 330 25.06 7.06 28.22
N ASP A 331 25.43 8.24 28.74
CA ASP A 331 24.64 8.87 29.80
C ASP A 331 23.36 9.48 29.23
N LEU A 332 22.29 8.65 29.15
CA LEU A 332 20.99 9.06 28.64
C LEU A 332 20.20 10.03 29.53
N ARG A 333 20.77 10.44 30.67
CA ARG A 333 20.18 11.46 31.53
C ARG A 333 20.20 12.84 30.88
N GLU A 334 21.13 13.04 29.93
CA GLU A 334 21.18 14.25 29.11
C GLU A 334 20.17 14.17 27.95
N PRO A 335 19.27 15.16 27.79
CA PRO A 335 18.25 15.15 26.72
C PRO A 335 18.84 15.04 25.31
N GLN A 336 20.01 15.66 25.07
CA GLN A 336 20.71 15.59 23.78
C GLN A 336 21.09 14.16 23.41
N ARG A 337 21.53 13.35 24.38
CA ARG A 337 21.88 11.93 24.21
C ARG A 337 20.66 11.09 23.88
N SER A 338 19.52 11.40 24.49
CA SER A 338 18.25 10.77 24.10
C SER A 338 17.91 11.00 22.65
N VAL A 339 18.05 12.24 22.14
CA VAL A 339 17.79 12.57 20.73
C VAL A 339 18.80 11.89 19.81
N GLU A 340 20.09 11.90 20.12
CA GLU A 340 21.13 11.22 19.32
C GLU A 340 20.83 9.71 19.20
N THR A 341 20.43 9.09 20.30
CA THR A 341 20.08 7.66 20.33
C THR A 341 18.80 7.38 19.53
N TYR A 342 17.79 8.23 19.68
CA TYR A 342 16.57 8.16 18.86
C TYR A 342 16.88 8.21 17.37
N VAL A 343 17.74 9.14 16.93
CA VAL A 343 18.16 9.24 15.54
C VAL A 343 18.83 7.93 15.10
N LYS A 344 19.77 7.39 15.87
CA LYS A 344 20.47 6.13 15.54
C LYS A 344 19.53 4.92 15.43
N VAL A 345 18.52 4.84 16.29
CA VAL A 345 17.53 3.73 16.25
C VAL A 345 16.76 3.72 14.92
N TYR A 346 16.34 4.90 14.44
CA TYR A 346 15.48 4.97 13.26
C TYR A 346 16.20 5.32 11.95
N GLU A 347 17.42 5.88 12.00
CA GLU A 347 18.15 6.26 10.77
C GLU A 347 18.46 5.04 9.88
N GLN A 348 18.59 3.84 10.46
CA GLN A 348 18.79 2.62 9.69
C GLN A 348 17.64 2.35 8.71
N LEU A 349 16.42 2.79 9.03
CA LEU A 349 15.26 2.66 8.14
C LEU A 349 15.31 3.66 6.97
N LEU A 350 16.02 4.78 7.13
CA LEU A 350 16.15 5.86 6.15
C LEU A 350 17.36 5.71 5.22
N GLN A 351 18.13 4.62 5.34
CA GLN A 351 19.25 4.36 4.45
C GLN A 351 18.78 4.20 3.00
N PRO A 352 19.53 4.70 2.00
CA PRO A 352 19.19 4.50 0.59
C PRO A 352 18.97 3.03 0.25
N GLY A 353 18.00 2.77 -0.62
CA GLY A 353 17.56 1.44 -1.02
C GLY A 353 16.14 1.14 -0.57
N LEU A 354 15.82 -0.13 -0.43
CA LEU A 354 14.55 -0.66 0.04
C LEU A 354 14.70 -1.21 1.47
N THR A 355 13.93 -0.68 2.39
CA THR A 355 13.80 -1.26 3.74
C THR A 355 12.43 -1.91 3.88
N ILE A 356 12.39 -3.21 4.10
CA ILE A 356 11.19 -4.00 4.31
C ILE A 356 11.03 -4.21 5.81
N VAL A 357 10.02 -3.59 6.38
CA VAL A 357 9.65 -3.76 7.79
C VAL A 357 8.67 -4.93 7.87
N ALA A 358 9.20 -6.11 8.14
CA ALA A 358 8.46 -7.37 8.16
C ALA A 358 7.74 -7.53 9.50
N LEU A 359 6.42 -7.39 9.51
CA LEU A 359 5.57 -7.45 10.71
C LEU A 359 4.70 -8.72 10.78
N GLY A 360 4.76 -9.58 9.75
CA GLY A 360 4.00 -10.83 9.72
C GLY A 360 4.36 -11.74 10.89
N GLY A 361 3.33 -12.24 11.59
CA GLY A 361 3.48 -13.04 12.80
C GLY A 361 3.26 -12.29 14.11
N LEU A 362 3.26 -10.95 14.10
CA LEU A 362 2.80 -10.16 15.25
C LEU A 362 1.25 -10.15 15.33
N PRO A 363 0.69 -10.04 16.52
CA PRO A 363 -0.73 -9.69 16.70
C PRO A 363 -1.07 -8.36 16.01
N SER A 364 -2.30 -8.22 15.50
CA SER A 364 -2.73 -7.05 14.72
C SER A 364 -2.56 -5.72 15.46
N ASP A 365 -2.81 -5.70 16.78
CA ASP A 365 -2.65 -4.50 17.60
C ASP A 365 -1.17 -4.09 17.72
N ALA A 366 -0.28 -5.07 17.88
CA ALA A 366 1.17 -4.84 17.91
C ALA A 366 1.68 -4.36 16.53
N GLN A 367 1.19 -4.95 15.43
CA GLN A 367 1.49 -4.47 14.08
C GLN A 367 1.11 -3.00 13.90
N ALA A 368 -0.13 -2.64 14.27
CA ALA A 368 -0.66 -1.29 14.10
C ALA A 368 0.12 -0.26 14.94
N SER A 369 0.44 -0.58 16.19
CA SER A 369 1.18 0.32 17.08
C SER A 369 2.65 0.45 16.64
N THR A 370 3.29 -0.62 16.20
CA THR A 370 4.65 -0.60 15.63
C THR A 370 4.71 0.27 14.38
N ALA A 371 3.78 0.06 13.45
CA ALA A 371 3.69 0.87 12.24
C ALA A 371 3.46 2.35 12.56
N ALA A 372 2.56 2.67 13.51
CA ALA A 372 2.31 4.03 13.95
C ALA A 372 3.59 4.72 14.46
N THR A 373 4.33 4.02 15.32
CA THR A 373 5.58 4.54 15.89
C THR A 373 6.64 4.79 14.82
N ILE A 374 6.84 3.82 13.91
CA ILE A 374 7.78 3.95 12.80
C ILE A 374 7.39 5.15 11.92
N LEU A 375 6.14 5.23 11.49
CA LEU A 375 5.65 6.32 10.63
C LEU A 375 5.80 7.69 11.29
N LYS A 376 5.51 7.80 12.59
CA LYS A 376 5.66 9.05 13.34
C LYS A 376 7.12 9.43 13.53
N SER A 377 7.99 8.45 13.78
CA SER A 377 9.43 8.67 13.89
C SER A 377 10.05 9.10 12.56
N LEU A 378 9.67 8.44 11.47
CA LEU A 378 10.09 8.83 10.12
C LEU A 378 9.61 10.24 9.75
N TRP A 379 8.36 10.56 10.05
CA TRP A 379 7.83 11.91 9.88
C TRP A 379 8.68 12.95 10.61
N ARG A 380 8.97 12.73 11.89
CA ARG A 380 9.81 13.65 12.70
C ARG A 380 11.21 13.80 12.12
N LEU A 381 11.87 12.70 11.76
CA LEU A 381 13.25 12.73 11.24
C LEU A 381 13.32 13.39 9.85
N ILE A 382 12.41 13.04 8.94
CA ILE A 382 12.42 13.60 7.59
C ILE A 382 12.07 15.09 7.61
N THR A 383 11.08 15.50 8.41
CA THR A 383 10.74 16.93 8.55
C THR A 383 11.88 17.73 9.17
N ALA A 384 12.54 17.19 10.20
CA ALA A 384 13.73 17.81 10.80
C ALA A 384 14.87 17.94 9.79
N SER A 385 15.10 16.92 8.98
CA SER A 385 16.12 16.92 7.92
C SER A 385 15.86 18.02 6.87
N VAL A 386 14.60 18.19 6.45
CA VAL A 386 14.21 19.28 5.54
C VAL A 386 14.45 20.65 6.16
N LEU A 387 14.08 20.84 7.44
CA LEU A 387 14.31 22.09 8.16
C LEU A 387 15.82 22.39 8.35
N ALA A 388 16.64 21.35 8.45
CA ALA A 388 18.10 21.46 8.47
C ALA A 388 18.74 21.70 7.08
N GLY A 389 17.92 21.85 6.02
CA GLY A 389 18.40 22.09 4.65
C GLY A 389 18.90 20.84 3.92
N ASN A 390 18.64 19.63 4.46
CA ASN A 390 19.04 18.34 3.86
C ASN A 390 17.80 17.47 3.55
N PRO A 391 17.02 17.78 2.50
CA PRO A 391 15.84 17.02 2.15
C PRO A 391 16.19 15.58 1.77
N GLN A 392 15.44 14.62 2.32
CA GLN A 392 15.58 13.19 2.06
C GLN A 392 14.26 12.62 1.53
N PRO A 393 13.95 12.75 0.24
CA PRO A 393 12.72 12.22 -0.34
C PRO A 393 12.59 10.73 -0.04
N THR A 394 11.45 10.34 0.53
CA THR A 394 11.21 8.97 1.00
C THR A 394 9.82 8.51 0.57
N LEU A 395 9.74 7.31 -0.02
CA LEU A 395 8.48 6.65 -0.36
C LEU A 395 8.13 5.62 0.71
N LEU A 396 6.97 5.77 1.31
CA LEU A 396 6.39 4.82 2.27
C LEU A 396 5.34 3.97 1.57
N ILE A 397 5.49 2.66 1.56
CA ILE A 397 4.47 1.71 1.10
C ILE A 397 3.83 1.07 2.33
N VAL A 398 2.51 1.13 2.42
CA VAL A 398 1.75 0.54 3.53
C VAL A 398 0.86 -0.56 2.97
N GLU A 399 1.28 -1.81 3.19
CA GLU A 399 0.50 -2.97 2.81
C GLU A 399 -0.65 -3.20 3.77
N GLU A 400 -1.80 -3.68 3.25
CA GLU A 400 -3.05 -3.83 3.98
C GLU A 400 -3.43 -2.61 4.82
N ALA A 401 -3.31 -1.44 4.18
CA ALA A 401 -3.46 -0.13 4.82
C ALA A 401 -4.78 0.06 5.58
N HIS A 402 -5.82 -0.72 5.26
CA HIS A 402 -7.08 -0.72 6.00
C HIS A 402 -6.93 -1.21 7.46
N ASN A 403 -5.87 -1.98 7.77
CA ASN A 403 -5.56 -2.37 9.14
C ASN A 403 -4.97 -1.21 9.96
N TYR A 404 -4.28 -0.28 9.30
CA TYR A 404 -3.57 0.85 9.91
C TYR A 404 -4.38 2.15 9.92
N ALA A 405 -5.15 2.39 8.87
CA ALA A 405 -6.04 3.54 8.72
C ALA A 405 -7.48 3.10 8.42
N PRO A 406 -8.17 2.47 9.39
CA PRO A 406 -9.52 1.96 9.20
C PRO A 406 -10.55 3.08 9.04
N GLN A 407 -11.56 2.86 8.17
CA GLN A 407 -12.70 3.75 8.01
C GLN A 407 -13.64 3.68 9.23
N GLY A 408 -14.04 4.84 9.75
CA GLY A 408 -15.08 4.95 10.78
C GLY A 408 -14.72 4.46 12.18
N ARG A 409 -13.48 4.02 12.42
CA ARG A 409 -12.98 3.62 13.74
C ARG A 409 -11.60 4.19 14.01
N TRP A 410 -11.25 4.29 15.28
CA TRP A 410 -9.93 4.70 15.69
C TRP A 410 -8.87 3.63 15.34
N GLY A 411 -7.65 4.09 15.03
CA GLY A 411 -6.48 3.25 14.81
C GLY A 411 -5.21 4.06 15.07
N PRO A 412 -4.20 3.51 15.76
CA PRO A 412 -3.02 4.26 16.21
C PRO A 412 -2.20 4.87 15.05
N ALA A 413 -2.22 4.26 13.88
CA ALA A 413 -1.49 4.74 12.70
C ALA A 413 -2.33 5.65 11.78
N ARG A 414 -3.65 5.75 12.00
CA ARG A 414 -4.55 6.48 11.11
C ARG A 414 -4.20 7.96 11.01
N ASP A 415 -4.06 8.61 12.15
CA ASP A 415 -3.85 10.07 12.20
C ASP A 415 -2.51 10.45 11.56
N ILE A 416 -1.44 9.69 11.80
CA ILE A 416 -0.15 9.95 11.16
C ILE A 416 -0.18 9.68 9.66
N LEU A 417 -0.86 8.62 9.19
CA LEU A 417 -1.02 8.33 7.75
C LEU A 417 -1.83 9.43 7.04
N GLU A 418 -2.95 9.86 7.63
CA GLU A 418 -3.74 10.97 7.08
C GLU A 418 -2.96 12.30 7.10
N ARG A 419 -2.14 12.54 8.11
CA ARG A 419 -1.27 13.71 8.17
C ARG A 419 -0.20 13.69 7.08
N ILE A 420 0.49 12.55 6.91
CA ILE A 420 1.49 12.41 5.85
C ILE A 420 0.84 12.59 4.48
N ALA A 421 -0.35 12.03 4.27
CA ALA A 421 -1.08 12.20 3.01
C ALA A 421 -1.45 13.67 2.71
N LYS A 422 -1.80 14.45 3.73
CA LYS A 422 -2.15 15.87 3.57
C LYS A 422 -0.93 16.79 3.44
N GLU A 423 0.14 16.51 4.14
CA GLU A 423 1.27 17.44 4.32
C GLU A 423 2.60 16.92 3.77
N GLY A 424 2.74 15.59 3.58
CA GLY A 424 3.99 14.90 3.25
C GLY A 424 4.69 15.41 2.00
N ARG A 425 3.91 15.82 1.00
CA ARG A 425 4.44 16.41 -0.25
C ARG A 425 5.42 17.57 0.02
N LYS A 426 5.17 18.40 1.03
CA LYS A 426 6.01 19.56 1.37
C LYS A 426 7.36 19.16 1.93
N PHE A 427 7.46 17.95 2.47
CA PHE A 427 8.65 17.41 3.11
C PHE A 427 9.29 16.27 2.31
N GLY A 428 8.81 16.02 1.07
CA GLY A 428 9.34 14.94 0.25
C GLY A 428 8.92 13.54 0.72
N ILE A 429 7.80 13.41 1.43
CA ILE A 429 7.27 12.10 1.84
C ILE A 429 6.12 11.72 0.91
N GLY A 430 6.30 10.60 0.17
CA GLY A 430 5.27 9.96 -0.62
C GLY A 430 4.66 8.76 0.11
N ILE A 431 3.38 8.47 -0.14
CA ILE A 431 2.73 7.25 0.35
C ILE A 431 2.17 6.45 -0.83
N GLY A 432 2.43 5.14 -0.83
CA GLY A 432 1.71 4.14 -1.59
C GLY A 432 0.84 3.31 -0.64
N VAL A 433 -0.47 3.40 -0.80
CA VAL A 433 -1.45 2.64 0.01
C VAL A 433 -1.85 1.40 -0.75
N VAL A 434 -1.75 0.25 -0.11
CA VAL A 434 -2.08 -1.04 -0.73
C VAL A 434 -3.19 -1.71 0.07
N SER A 435 -4.31 -2.06 -0.57
CA SER A 435 -5.46 -2.65 0.15
C SER A 435 -6.28 -3.57 -0.73
N GLN A 436 -6.73 -4.68 -0.12
CA GLN A 436 -7.73 -5.56 -0.72
C GLN A 436 -9.17 -5.22 -0.27
N ARG A 437 -9.32 -4.26 0.65
CA ARG A 437 -10.61 -3.82 1.21
C ARG A 437 -10.75 -2.30 1.12
N PRO A 438 -10.97 -1.75 -0.08
CA PRO A 438 -11.01 -0.29 -0.26
C PRO A 438 -11.98 0.40 0.68
N ARG A 439 -13.16 -0.16 0.88
CA ARG A 439 -14.23 0.39 1.73
C ARG A 439 -13.87 0.46 3.22
N GLU A 440 -12.98 -0.42 3.69
CA GLU A 440 -12.52 -0.42 5.08
C GLU A 440 -11.35 0.57 5.31
N LEU A 441 -10.80 1.14 4.25
CA LEU A 441 -9.71 2.12 4.28
C LEU A 441 -10.27 3.54 4.47
N SER A 442 -9.57 4.38 5.25
CA SER A 442 -9.91 5.78 5.45
C SER A 442 -10.15 6.51 4.12
N GLN A 443 -11.35 7.07 3.97
CA GLN A 443 -11.69 7.88 2.80
C GLN A 443 -10.80 9.14 2.69
N THR A 444 -10.44 9.73 3.82
CA THR A 444 -9.52 10.86 3.87
C THR A 444 -8.17 10.50 3.28
N LEU A 445 -7.62 9.32 3.64
CA LEU A 445 -6.34 8.86 3.12
C LEU A 445 -6.43 8.56 1.61
N LEU A 446 -7.47 7.85 1.19
CA LEU A 446 -7.64 7.47 -0.21
C LEU A 446 -7.86 8.69 -1.12
N ALA A 447 -8.62 9.68 -0.67
CA ALA A 447 -8.87 10.93 -1.40
C ALA A 447 -7.62 11.80 -1.60
N GLN A 448 -6.55 11.57 -0.83
CA GLN A 448 -5.26 12.24 -1.04
C GLN A 448 -4.34 11.50 -2.04
N CYS A 449 -4.71 10.28 -2.45
CA CYS A 449 -3.96 9.53 -3.44
C CYS A 449 -4.28 10.09 -4.84
N GLY A 450 -3.35 10.87 -5.39
CA GLY A 450 -3.50 11.48 -6.71
C GLY A 450 -3.41 10.48 -7.88
N THR A 451 -3.05 9.22 -7.62
CA THR A 451 -3.05 8.14 -8.62
C THR A 451 -3.64 6.88 -8.02
N LEU A 452 -4.62 6.29 -8.71
CA LEU A 452 -5.20 5.00 -8.33
C LEU A 452 -4.90 3.95 -9.40
N ILE A 453 -4.48 2.77 -8.92
CA ILE A 453 -4.22 1.57 -9.69
C ILE A 453 -5.22 0.52 -9.20
N ALA A 454 -6.34 0.38 -9.90
CA ALA A 454 -7.42 -0.53 -9.53
C ALA A 454 -7.36 -1.79 -10.38
N LEU A 455 -7.00 -2.91 -9.76
CA LEU A 455 -7.04 -4.23 -10.38
C LEU A 455 -8.45 -4.83 -10.25
N ARG A 456 -8.60 -6.08 -10.69
CA ARG A 456 -9.88 -6.78 -10.65
C ARG A 456 -10.56 -6.64 -9.28
N THR A 457 -11.79 -6.12 -9.29
CA THR A 457 -12.64 -5.91 -8.11
C THR A 457 -14.07 -6.26 -8.49
N ALA A 458 -14.63 -7.31 -7.89
CA ALA A 458 -15.94 -7.83 -8.24
C ALA A 458 -17.09 -7.33 -7.35
N ASN A 459 -16.77 -6.83 -6.14
CA ASN A 459 -17.79 -6.37 -5.19
C ASN A 459 -18.29 -4.97 -5.61
N PRO A 460 -19.60 -4.78 -5.91
CA PRO A 460 -20.14 -3.49 -6.33
C PRO A 460 -19.92 -2.35 -5.33
N ARG A 461 -19.99 -2.63 -4.02
CA ARG A 461 -19.76 -1.62 -2.98
C ARG A 461 -18.31 -1.13 -2.94
N ASP A 462 -17.35 -2.02 -3.23
CA ASP A 462 -15.95 -1.63 -3.35
C ASP A 462 -15.72 -0.83 -4.64
N GLN A 463 -16.43 -1.19 -5.72
CA GLN A 463 -16.42 -0.44 -6.99
C GLN A 463 -16.97 0.99 -6.80
N GLU A 464 -18.10 1.16 -6.12
CA GLU A 464 -18.65 2.49 -5.79
C GLU A 464 -17.65 3.34 -4.99
N TYR A 465 -16.95 2.71 -4.02
CA TYR A 465 -15.95 3.40 -3.22
C TYR A 465 -14.73 3.82 -4.05
N ILE A 466 -14.27 2.96 -4.95
CA ILE A 466 -13.21 3.25 -5.91
C ILE A 466 -13.65 4.41 -6.83
N LEU A 467 -14.86 4.34 -7.40
CA LEU A 467 -15.40 5.39 -8.27
C LEU A 467 -15.43 6.76 -7.56
N SER A 468 -15.88 6.80 -6.30
CA SER A 468 -15.94 8.04 -5.52
C SER A 468 -14.56 8.65 -5.23
N SER A 469 -13.50 7.89 -5.41
CA SER A 469 -12.11 8.29 -5.14
C SER A 469 -11.30 8.60 -6.41
N MET A 470 -11.87 8.33 -7.59
CA MET A 470 -11.26 8.59 -8.89
C MET A 470 -11.87 9.82 -9.55
N GLU A 471 -11.04 10.82 -9.91
CA GLU A 471 -11.54 12.07 -10.49
C GLU A 471 -11.91 11.97 -11.97
N ASP A 472 -11.16 11.22 -12.77
CA ASP A 472 -11.23 11.20 -14.23
C ASP A 472 -11.78 9.87 -14.78
N VAL A 473 -12.77 9.27 -14.11
CA VAL A 473 -13.32 7.94 -14.48
C VAL A 473 -14.83 7.97 -14.42
N VAL A 474 -15.46 7.18 -15.27
CA VAL A 474 -16.93 7.00 -15.29
C VAL A 474 -17.32 5.65 -14.71
N SER A 475 -18.59 5.50 -14.29
CA SER A 475 -19.13 4.29 -13.67
C SER A 475 -18.88 3.04 -14.53
N GLU A 476 -19.04 3.15 -15.83
CA GLU A 476 -18.87 2.04 -16.79
C GLU A 476 -17.45 1.48 -16.78
N MET A 477 -16.42 2.33 -16.56
CA MET A 477 -15.03 1.87 -16.43
C MET A 477 -14.81 1.08 -15.14
N VAL A 478 -15.40 1.53 -14.03
CA VAL A 478 -15.26 0.87 -12.74
C VAL A 478 -16.07 -0.42 -12.65
N GLU A 479 -17.26 -0.47 -13.24
CA GLU A 479 -18.03 -1.69 -13.41
C GLU A 479 -17.26 -2.74 -14.22
N GLY A 480 -16.49 -2.30 -15.22
CA GLY A 480 -15.58 -3.13 -16.00
C GLY A 480 -14.46 -3.80 -15.20
N LEU A 481 -14.14 -3.34 -13.98
CA LEU A 481 -13.11 -3.94 -13.12
C LEU A 481 -13.37 -5.42 -12.81
N SER A 482 -14.61 -5.85 -12.77
CA SER A 482 -14.99 -7.26 -12.55
C SER A 482 -14.50 -8.18 -13.67
N GLY A 483 -14.41 -7.68 -14.90
CA GLY A 483 -13.98 -8.39 -16.11
C GLY A 483 -12.48 -8.39 -16.37
N LEU A 484 -11.68 -7.65 -15.59
CA LEU A 484 -10.23 -7.60 -15.77
C LEU A 484 -9.58 -8.96 -15.49
N THR A 485 -8.58 -9.31 -16.28
CA THR A 485 -7.75 -10.50 -16.04
C THR A 485 -6.73 -10.23 -14.92
N THR A 486 -6.18 -11.29 -14.32
CA THR A 486 -5.12 -11.14 -13.28
C THR A 486 -3.97 -10.29 -13.81
N GLY A 487 -3.59 -9.26 -13.09
CA GLY A 487 -2.53 -8.32 -13.45
C GLY A 487 -2.94 -7.23 -14.45
N GLU A 488 -4.20 -7.18 -14.90
CA GLU A 488 -4.73 -5.99 -15.56
C GLU A 488 -5.22 -4.99 -14.53
N ALA A 489 -4.98 -3.71 -14.79
CA ALA A 489 -5.36 -2.61 -13.92
C ALA A 489 -5.93 -1.44 -14.71
N LEU A 490 -6.99 -0.83 -14.18
CA LEU A 490 -7.41 0.51 -14.53
C LEU A 490 -6.55 1.49 -13.75
N ILE A 491 -5.80 2.33 -14.45
CA ILE A 491 -4.88 3.30 -13.87
C ILE A 491 -5.38 4.69 -14.22
N SER A 492 -5.63 5.49 -13.18
CA SER A 492 -6.07 6.88 -13.33
C SER A 492 -5.38 7.77 -12.33
N GLY A 493 -5.27 9.04 -12.62
CA GLY A 493 -4.70 10.05 -11.74
C GLY A 493 -3.42 10.68 -12.29
N SER A 494 -2.80 11.53 -11.49
CA SER A 494 -1.77 12.48 -11.95
C SER A 494 -0.49 11.87 -12.49
N ALA A 495 -0.15 10.61 -12.14
CA ALA A 495 1.06 9.95 -12.63
C ALA A 495 0.89 9.32 -14.03
N ALA A 496 -0.35 9.09 -14.48
CA ALA A 496 -0.65 8.66 -15.85
C ALA A 496 -1.06 9.85 -16.71
N PRO A 497 -0.81 9.87 -18.02
CA PRO A 497 -1.27 10.97 -18.89
C PRO A 497 -2.79 11.10 -18.90
N ILE A 498 -3.47 9.99 -19.09
CA ILE A 498 -4.94 9.83 -19.07
C ILE A 498 -5.29 8.48 -18.45
N PRO A 499 -6.55 8.24 -18.02
CA PRO A 499 -7.00 6.93 -17.58
C PRO A 499 -6.74 5.86 -18.64
N ALA A 500 -6.19 4.71 -18.22
CA ALA A 500 -5.83 3.63 -19.12
C ALA A 500 -6.00 2.26 -18.45
N ILE A 501 -6.27 1.23 -19.27
CA ILE A 501 -6.19 -0.16 -18.85
C ILE A 501 -4.84 -0.71 -19.31
N ALA A 502 -4.02 -1.13 -18.35
CA ALA A 502 -2.69 -1.68 -18.61
C ALA A 502 -2.54 -3.08 -17.99
N LYS A 503 -1.82 -3.94 -18.69
CA LYS A 503 -1.32 -5.21 -18.19
C LYS A 503 0.00 -4.96 -17.49
N VAL A 504 0.02 -5.04 -16.18
CA VAL A 504 1.23 -4.93 -15.37
C VAL A 504 2.16 -6.10 -15.66
N HIS A 505 3.47 -5.85 -15.70
CA HIS A 505 4.46 -6.91 -15.90
C HIS A 505 4.32 -8.00 -14.85
N ASP A 506 4.60 -9.23 -15.24
CA ASP A 506 4.70 -10.35 -14.31
C ASP A 506 6.10 -10.32 -13.66
N PHE A 507 6.14 -9.94 -12.38
CA PHE A 507 7.38 -9.86 -11.61
C PHE A 507 8.05 -11.23 -11.49
N GLN A 508 7.27 -12.29 -11.22
CA GLN A 508 7.79 -13.64 -11.08
C GLN A 508 8.40 -14.14 -12.39
N ALA A 509 7.70 -13.96 -13.51
CA ALA A 509 8.21 -14.37 -14.82
C ALA A 509 9.51 -13.61 -15.19
N LYS A 510 9.60 -12.31 -14.83
CA LYS A 510 10.78 -11.48 -15.11
C LYS A 510 11.95 -11.75 -14.15
N SER A 511 11.69 -12.04 -12.89
CA SER A 511 12.71 -12.14 -11.83
C SER A 511 13.04 -13.55 -11.39
N GLY A 512 12.16 -14.52 -11.62
CA GLY A 512 12.22 -15.88 -11.05
C GLY A 512 11.86 -15.96 -9.56
N ILE A 513 11.44 -14.87 -8.94
CA ILE A 513 11.17 -14.77 -7.50
C ILE A 513 9.67 -14.82 -7.24
N THR A 514 9.23 -15.70 -6.34
CA THR A 514 7.84 -15.78 -5.87
C THR A 514 7.64 -14.88 -4.66
N LEU A 515 6.68 -13.95 -4.74
CA LEU A 515 6.27 -13.09 -3.64
C LEU A 515 5.43 -13.88 -2.63
N GLY A 516 5.49 -13.47 -1.35
CA GLY A 516 4.69 -14.09 -0.29
C GLY A 516 5.09 -15.52 0.07
N GLY A 517 6.13 -16.07 -0.57
CA GLY A 517 6.53 -17.47 -0.43
C GLY A 517 5.60 -18.43 -1.19
N LYS A 518 5.95 -19.70 -1.21
CA LYS A 518 5.14 -20.74 -1.87
C LYS A 518 3.93 -21.09 -1.00
N ASP A 519 2.79 -21.26 -1.64
CA ASP A 519 1.63 -21.87 -1.00
C ASP A 519 1.94 -23.31 -0.57
N ILE A 520 1.27 -23.76 0.50
CA ILE A 520 1.39 -25.15 0.94
C ILE A 520 0.76 -26.05 -0.12
N ASP A 521 1.54 -27.01 -0.62
CA ASP A 521 1.03 -28.04 -1.52
C ASP A 521 0.19 -29.06 -0.73
N TRP A 522 -1.09 -28.75 -0.57
CA TRP A 522 -2.04 -29.59 0.15
C TRP A 522 -2.05 -31.04 -0.34
N ARG A 523 -2.01 -31.25 -1.65
CA ARG A 523 -2.01 -32.58 -2.24
C ARG A 523 -0.73 -33.34 -1.91
N GLY A 524 0.43 -32.66 -2.04
CA GLY A 524 1.73 -33.22 -1.71
C GLY A 524 1.86 -33.52 -0.23
N GLU A 525 1.47 -32.60 0.65
CA GLU A 525 1.56 -32.77 2.10
C GLU A 525 0.61 -33.87 2.63
N TRP A 526 -0.63 -33.92 2.12
CA TRP A 526 -1.58 -34.97 2.51
C TRP A 526 -1.23 -36.36 1.96
N SER A 527 -0.35 -36.44 0.96
CA SER A 527 0.14 -37.72 0.41
C SER A 527 1.41 -38.22 1.10
N ARG A 528 1.97 -37.42 2.01
CA ARG A 528 3.18 -37.79 2.78
C ARG A 528 2.81 -38.29 4.17
N GLN A 529 3.65 -39.21 4.69
CA GLN A 529 3.55 -39.62 6.09
C GLN A 529 3.90 -38.42 6.99
N PRO A 530 3.10 -38.13 8.04
CA PRO A 530 3.42 -37.07 8.98
C PRO A 530 4.80 -37.24 9.59
N ARG A 531 5.60 -36.19 9.66
CA ARG A 531 6.89 -36.18 10.32
C ARG A 531 6.74 -35.65 11.73
N ALA A 532 7.42 -36.26 12.68
CA ALA A 532 7.57 -35.67 13.99
C ALA A 532 8.45 -34.42 13.88
N VAL A 533 7.96 -33.29 14.40
CA VAL A 533 8.68 -32.01 14.41
C VAL A 533 8.74 -31.53 15.85
N ASN A 534 9.91 -31.07 16.30
CA ASN A 534 10.00 -30.37 17.57
C ASN A 534 9.35 -28.97 17.45
N LEU A 535 8.19 -28.82 18.06
CA LEU A 535 7.44 -27.57 18.06
C LEU A 535 7.84 -26.61 19.20
N THR A 536 8.66 -27.07 20.15
CA THR A 536 9.06 -26.29 21.32
C THR A 536 9.64 -24.92 20.96
N PRO A 537 10.56 -24.77 19.97
CA PRO A 537 11.11 -23.47 19.59
C PRO A 537 10.08 -22.47 19.05
N TYR A 538 8.93 -22.96 18.60
CA TYR A 538 7.87 -22.14 17.98
C TYR A 538 6.70 -21.84 18.92
N LEU A 539 6.57 -22.60 20.00
CA LEU A 539 5.47 -22.48 20.97
C LEU A 539 5.90 -21.73 22.23
N ILE A 540 7.17 -21.81 22.61
CA ILE A 540 7.74 -21.05 23.74
C ILE A 540 8.39 -19.79 23.19
N GLY A 541 7.95 -18.61 23.63
CA GLY A 541 8.30 -17.29 23.07
C GLY A 541 9.79 -16.92 23.19
N GLU A 542 10.52 -17.44 24.17
CA GLU A 542 11.98 -17.36 24.31
C GLU A 542 12.53 -18.72 24.74
N ILE A 543 13.25 -19.34 23.83
CA ILE A 543 14.27 -20.30 24.25
C ILE A 543 15.52 -19.48 24.48
N SER A 544 16.04 -19.48 25.71
CA SER A 544 17.32 -18.88 26.03
C SER A 544 18.37 -19.41 25.05
N GLU A 545 19.33 -18.54 24.66
CA GLU A 545 20.44 -18.91 23.77
C GLU A 545 21.15 -20.21 24.20
N GLU A 546 21.14 -20.54 25.51
CA GLU A 546 21.69 -21.78 26.07
C GLU A 546 21.08 -23.06 25.54
N ILE A 547 19.76 -23.08 25.18
CA ILE A 547 19.13 -24.31 24.63
C ILE A 547 19.48 -24.47 23.15
N SER A 548 19.62 -23.35 22.42
CA SER A 548 20.04 -23.36 21.01
C SER A 548 21.50 -23.82 20.84
N GLU A 549 22.39 -23.53 21.78
CA GLU A 549 23.77 -24.02 21.75
C GLU A 549 23.85 -25.51 22.10
N LYS A 550 23.09 -25.98 23.08
CA LYS A 550 23.02 -27.40 23.42
C LYS A 550 22.44 -28.27 22.29
N GLU A 551 21.39 -27.81 21.60
CA GLU A 551 20.86 -28.55 20.44
C GLU A 551 21.84 -28.56 19.25
N LYS A 552 22.64 -27.50 19.06
CA LYS A 552 23.73 -27.50 18.06
C LYS A 552 24.86 -28.44 18.44
N GLU A 553 25.21 -28.56 19.72
CA GLU A 553 26.21 -29.51 20.20
C GLU A 553 25.72 -30.96 20.08
N GLU A 554 24.47 -31.27 20.47
CA GLU A 554 23.90 -32.62 20.34
C GLU A 554 23.77 -33.04 18.87
N SER A 555 23.33 -32.14 17.96
CA SER A 555 23.28 -32.45 16.52
C SER A 555 24.65 -32.63 15.88
N THR A 556 25.69 -32.06 16.46
CA THR A 556 27.09 -32.23 16.04
C THR A 556 27.65 -33.53 16.56
N ILE A 557 27.29 -33.95 17.77
CA ILE A 557 27.72 -35.21 18.39
C ILE A 557 27.10 -36.41 17.67
N GLU A 558 25.81 -36.37 17.29
CA GLU A 558 25.18 -37.44 16.49
C GLU A 558 25.84 -37.63 15.11
N LYS A 559 26.39 -36.58 14.50
CA LYS A 559 27.14 -36.68 13.23
C LYS A 559 28.52 -37.30 13.36
N TYR A 560 29.09 -37.39 14.55
CA TYR A 560 30.38 -38.02 14.79
C TYR A 560 30.27 -39.48 15.25
N PHE A 561 29.05 -39.97 15.53
CA PHE A 561 28.81 -41.37 15.97
C PHE A 561 27.99 -42.20 14.96
N MET A 562 27.73 -41.71 13.75
CA MET A 562 27.34 -42.48 12.57
C MET A 562 28.49 -42.45 11.56
#